data_b932abc3511ceaa5419caaadb80158d3
#
_entry.id   b932abc3511ceaa5419caaadb80158d3
#
_cell.length_a   1.000
_cell.length_b   1.000
_cell.length_c   1.000
_cell.angle_alpha   90.00
_cell.angle_beta   90.00
_cell.angle_gamma   90.00
#
_symmetry.space_group_name_H-M   'P 1'
#
loop_
_entity.id
_entity.type
_entity.pdbx_description
1 polymer ?
#
loop_
_entity_poly.entity_id
_entity_poly.type
_entity_poly.pdbx_seq_one_letter_code
_entity_poly.pdbx_strand_id
1 'polypeptide(L)'
;LLAFTGHKALLGPTGTGGLVVGERAVIAPWREGGTGGDSSSPVQPSEFPHRLEGGTPNVFGIAGLREGAKILLERGVESILSHEREMLAVFYRALKDPARYSWYGADHVIAGQCGEGRVGLVGINLPGFAPAEMAAILDERFDIAVRAGLHCAPYAHKHLGTFPQGTVRLSVGLLTTAEEMSEAAGAFDEVAASVPSDASSGS
;
A
#
# COMPACT_ATOMS: atom_id res chain seq x y z
N LEU A 1 18.70 -6.84 -10.28
CA LEU A 1 17.35 -7.40 -10.36
C LEU A 1 16.37 -6.50 -9.61
N LEU A 2 15.20 -6.22 -10.21
CA LEU A 2 14.10 -5.52 -9.57
C LEU A 2 12.80 -6.29 -9.85
N ALA A 3 12.21 -6.86 -8.80
CA ALA A 3 10.90 -7.49 -8.89
C ALA A 3 9.81 -6.51 -8.43
N PHE A 4 8.68 -6.49 -9.12
CA PHE A 4 7.56 -5.64 -8.77
C PHE A 4 6.21 -6.32 -8.93
N THR A 5 5.24 -5.84 -8.16
CA THR A 5 3.84 -6.27 -8.22
C THR A 5 3.02 -5.28 -9.04
N GLY A 6 2.22 -5.78 -9.99
CA GLY A 6 1.43 -4.94 -10.89
C GLY A 6 0.11 -4.44 -10.31
N HIS A 7 -0.49 -5.17 -9.36
CA HIS A 7 -1.85 -4.91 -8.85
C HIS A 7 -1.92 -3.99 -7.61
N LYS A 8 -0.90 -3.16 -7.40
CA LYS A 8 -0.87 -2.15 -6.33
C LYS A 8 -0.71 -0.75 -6.93
N ALA A 9 0.34 -0.04 -6.57
CA ALA A 9 0.60 1.31 -7.08
C ALA A 9 0.71 1.42 -8.61
N LEU A 10 0.94 0.31 -9.32
CA LEU A 10 0.97 0.29 -10.79
C LEU A 10 -0.42 0.17 -11.46
N LEU A 11 -1.50 0.13 -10.69
CA LEU A 11 -2.90 0.12 -11.14
C LEU A 11 -3.27 -1.04 -12.08
N GLY A 12 -2.46 -2.09 -12.11
CA GLY A 12 -2.71 -3.27 -12.94
C GLY A 12 -3.65 -4.27 -12.28
N PRO A 13 -4.22 -5.22 -13.04
CA PRO A 13 -5.03 -6.31 -12.49
C PRO A 13 -4.23 -7.26 -11.59
N THR A 14 -4.95 -8.01 -10.75
CA THR A 14 -4.35 -9.11 -9.97
C THR A 14 -3.68 -10.14 -10.88
N GLY A 15 -2.63 -10.80 -10.37
CA GLY A 15 -1.84 -11.77 -11.14
C GLY A 15 -0.87 -11.14 -12.15
N THR A 16 -0.60 -9.83 -12.02
CA THR A 16 0.40 -9.11 -12.80
C THR A 16 1.58 -8.68 -11.96
N GLY A 17 2.73 -8.58 -12.60
CA GLY A 17 3.99 -8.13 -12.03
C GLY A 17 5.11 -8.35 -13.03
N GLY A 18 6.33 -8.10 -12.62
CA GLY A 18 7.48 -8.27 -13.49
C GLY A 18 8.79 -8.35 -12.75
N LEU A 19 9.80 -8.75 -13.51
CA LEU A 19 11.20 -8.79 -13.11
C LEU A 19 12.04 -8.03 -14.12
N VAL A 20 12.66 -6.95 -13.68
CA VAL A 20 13.67 -6.24 -14.48
C VAL A 20 15.02 -6.88 -14.22
N VAL A 21 15.66 -7.35 -15.28
CA VAL A 21 16.96 -7.99 -15.26
C VAL A 21 17.98 -7.02 -15.85
N GLY A 22 18.90 -6.53 -15.04
CA GLY A 22 19.97 -5.66 -15.51
C GLY A 22 21.06 -6.48 -16.23
N GLU A 23 21.83 -5.82 -17.10
CA GLU A 23 22.83 -6.45 -17.99
C GLU A 23 23.87 -7.31 -17.27
N ARG A 24 24.21 -6.98 -16.04
CA ARG A 24 25.20 -7.71 -15.20
C ARG A 24 24.62 -8.92 -14.50
N ALA A 25 23.32 -9.14 -14.56
CA ALA A 25 22.67 -10.22 -13.84
C ALA A 25 22.62 -11.49 -14.69
N VAL A 26 23.14 -12.58 -14.14
CA VAL A 26 23.03 -13.92 -14.73
C VAL A 26 21.98 -14.70 -13.95
N ILE A 27 20.90 -15.11 -14.62
CA ILE A 27 19.80 -15.87 -14.02
C ILE A 27 19.61 -17.16 -14.80
N ALA A 28 19.56 -18.28 -14.09
CA ALA A 28 19.12 -19.54 -14.67
C ALA A 28 17.58 -19.58 -14.76
N PRO A 29 17.01 -20.27 -15.75
CA PRO A 29 15.59 -20.59 -15.74
C PRO A 29 15.24 -21.32 -14.44
N TRP A 30 14.17 -20.92 -13.80
CA TRP A 30 13.65 -21.54 -12.58
C TRP A 30 12.29 -22.22 -12.80
N ARG A 31 11.71 -21.98 -13.97
CA ARG A 31 10.44 -22.54 -14.43
C ARG A 31 10.57 -22.87 -15.90
N GLU A 32 10.09 -24.02 -16.27
CA GLU A 32 10.06 -24.51 -17.64
C GLU A 32 8.64 -24.83 -18.06
N GLY A 33 8.36 -24.75 -19.35
CA GLY A 33 7.03 -25.03 -19.92
C GLY A 33 6.91 -24.52 -21.34
N GLY A 34 5.81 -24.85 -22.02
CA GLY A 34 5.58 -24.40 -23.36
C GLY A 34 5.57 -22.88 -23.47
N THR A 35 6.36 -22.30 -24.35
CA THR A 35 6.48 -20.85 -24.57
C THR A 35 5.73 -20.35 -25.80
N GLY A 36 5.23 -21.29 -26.65
CA GLY A 36 4.59 -20.94 -27.93
C GLY A 36 5.54 -20.50 -29.03
N GLY A 37 6.86 -20.52 -28.78
CA GLY A 37 7.88 -20.11 -29.75
C GLY A 37 8.28 -21.24 -30.69
N ASP A 38 9.10 -22.18 -30.23
CA ASP A 38 9.60 -23.32 -31.00
C ASP A 38 9.18 -24.64 -30.35
N SER A 39 8.17 -25.29 -30.94
CA SER A 39 7.66 -26.59 -30.48
C SER A 39 8.59 -27.76 -30.76
N SER A 40 9.64 -27.57 -31.57
CA SER A 40 10.63 -28.62 -31.89
C SER A 40 11.77 -28.68 -30.86
N SER A 41 11.97 -27.62 -30.06
CA SER A 41 13.00 -27.55 -29.05
C SER A 41 12.59 -28.30 -27.78
N PRO A 42 13.38 -29.27 -27.30
CA PRO A 42 13.12 -29.99 -26.06
C PRO A 42 13.56 -29.22 -24.81
N VAL A 43 14.12 -28.02 -24.96
CA VAL A 43 14.67 -27.23 -23.86
C VAL A 43 14.07 -25.82 -23.84
N GLN A 44 14.09 -25.20 -22.65
CA GLN A 44 13.63 -23.82 -22.47
C GLN A 44 14.47 -22.85 -23.33
N PRO A 45 13.86 -21.85 -24.00
CA PRO A 45 14.60 -20.85 -24.78
C PRO A 45 15.65 -20.13 -23.93
N SER A 46 16.77 -19.77 -24.57
CA SER A 46 17.85 -19.02 -23.91
C SER A 46 17.62 -17.52 -23.86
N GLU A 47 16.70 -17.02 -24.69
CA GLU A 47 16.48 -15.59 -24.89
C GLU A 47 15.40 -15.01 -23.95
N PHE A 48 15.61 -13.79 -23.50
CA PHE A 48 14.59 -13.02 -22.79
C PHE A 48 13.48 -12.52 -23.73
N PRO A 49 12.23 -12.45 -23.27
CA PRO A 49 11.74 -12.80 -21.93
C PRO A 49 11.46 -14.30 -21.74
N HIS A 50 11.40 -15.09 -22.80
CA HIS A 50 10.92 -16.48 -22.83
C HIS A 50 11.73 -17.42 -21.93
N ARG A 51 13.00 -17.09 -21.70
CA ARG A 51 13.88 -17.84 -20.79
C ARG A 51 13.32 -17.99 -19.38
N LEU A 52 12.57 -17.01 -18.88
CA LEU A 52 12.01 -16.98 -17.51
C LEU A 52 10.50 -17.18 -17.48
N GLU A 53 9.86 -17.32 -18.64
CA GLU A 53 8.41 -17.43 -18.77
C GLU A 53 8.04 -18.83 -19.31
N GLY A 54 7.26 -19.56 -18.53
CA GLY A 54 6.72 -20.86 -18.93
C GLY A 54 5.19 -20.81 -18.94
N GLY A 55 4.58 -21.36 -19.98
CA GLY A 55 3.14 -21.34 -20.16
C GLY A 55 2.62 -20.15 -20.95
N THR A 56 1.31 -20.08 -21.14
CA THR A 56 0.64 -18.98 -21.83
C THR A 56 0.64 -17.72 -20.96
N PRO A 57 1.16 -16.58 -21.46
CA PRO A 57 1.16 -15.33 -20.71
C PRO A 57 -0.25 -14.84 -20.38
N ASN A 58 -0.39 -14.14 -19.25
CA ASN A 58 -1.61 -13.43 -18.87
C ASN A 58 -1.78 -12.16 -19.73
N VAL A 59 -2.14 -12.32 -21.01
CA VAL A 59 -2.21 -11.23 -21.99
C VAL A 59 -3.19 -10.13 -21.53
N PHE A 60 -4.34 -10.49 -20.99
CA PHE A 60 -5.34 -9.52 -20.52
C PHE A 60 -4.82 -8.74 -19.29
N GLY A 61 -4.18 -9.41 -18.35
CA GLY A 61 -3.58 -8.75 -17.21
C GLY A 61 -2.42 -7.81 -17.62
N ILE A 62 -1.58 -8.25 -18.54
CA ILE A 62 -0.48 -7.42 -19.07
C ILE A 62 -1.01 -6.19 -19.81
N ALA A 63 -2.08 -6.34 -20.60
CA ALA A 63 -2.73 -5.21 -21.28
C ALA A 63 -3.29 -4.19 -20.26
N GLY A 64 -3.94 -4.66 -19.19
CA GLY A 64 -4.42 -3.81 -18.10
C GLY A 64 -3.28 -3.11 -17.35
N LEU A 65 -2.20 -3.83 -17.04
CA LEU A 65 -1.01 -3.25 -16.40
C LEU A 65 -0.36 -2.16 -17.29
N ARG A 66 -0.33 -2.36 -18.61
CA ARG A 66 0.15 -1.36 -19.57
C ARG A 66 -0.65 -0.05 -19.46
N GLU A 67 -1.98 -0.13 -19.39
CA GLU A 67 -2.81 1.08 -19.27
C GLU A 67 -2.62 1.76 -17.90
N GLY A 68 -2.50 1.00 -16.80
CA GLY A 68 -2.11 1.55 -15.51
C GLY A 68 -0.78 2.28 -15.55
N ALA A 69 0.24 1.66 -16.16
CA ALA A 69 1.55 2.29 -16.30
C ALA A 69 1.51 3.58 -17.15
N LYS A 70 0.68 3.64 -18.18
CA LYS A 70 0.49 4.87 -18.98
C LYS A 70 -0.07 6.02 -18.11
N ILE A 71 -1.10 5.76 -17.32
CA ILE A 71 -1.69 6.76 -16.42
C ILE A 71 -0.62 7.33 -15.50
N LEU A 72 0.24 6.46 -14.93
CA LEU A 72 1.30 6.89 -14.02
C LEU A 72 2.37 7.73 -14.74
N LEU A 73 2.73 7.36 -15.96
CA LEU A 73 3.70 8.12 -16.77
C LEU A 73 3.14 9.48 -17.19
N GLU A 74 1.87 9.55 -17.56
CA GLU A 74 1.20 10.79 -17.96
C GLU A 74 1.03 11.75 -16.77
N ARG A 75 0.71 11.23 -15.58
CA ARG A 75 0.57 12.03 -14.35
C ARG A 75 1.91 12.45 -13.76
N GLY A 76 2.93 11.62 -13.92
CA GLY A 76 4.25 11.78 -13.29
C GLY A 76 4.29 11.29 -11.86
N VAL A 77 5.32 10.51 -11.53
CA VAL A 77 5.47 9.86 -10.21
C VAL A 77 5.59 10.89 -9.08
N GLU A 78 6.32 11.98 -9.31
CA GLU A 78 6.49 13.06 -8.34
C GLU A 78 5.18 13.79 -8.05
N SER A 79 4.35 14.01 -9.09
CA SER A 79 3.03 14.63 -8.93
C SER A 79 2.09 13.74 -8.12
N ILE A 80 2.10 12.43 -8.36
CA ILE A 80 1.33 11.45 -7.61
C ILE A 80 1.78 11.43 -6.15
N LEU A 81 3.07 11.36 -5.89
CA LEU A 81 3.62 11.37 -4.55
C LEU A 81 3.28 12.66 -3.78
N SER A 82 3.34 13.81 -4.47
CA SER A 82 2.94 15.10 -3.89
C SER A 82 1.46 15.12 -3.52
N HIS A 83 0.59 14.62 -4.41
CA HIS A 83 -0.84 14.47 -4.15
C HIS A 83 -1.12 13.56 -2.95
N GLU A 84 -0.53 12.37 -2.91
CA GLU A 84 -0.70 11.43 -1.79
C GLU A 84 -0.27 12.04 -0.45
N ARG A 85 0.83 12.78 -0.44
CA ARG A 85 1.31 13.48 0.76
C ARG A 85 0.34 14.58 1.20
N GLU A 86 -0.20 15.35 0.26
CA GLU A 86 -1.18 16.38 0.58
C GLU A 86 -2.48 15.77 1.14
N MET A 87 -2.95 14.64 0.60
CA MET A 87 -4.13 13.95 1.11
C MET A 87 -3.93 13.49 2.56
N LEU A 88 -2.77 12.93 2.89
CA LEU A 88 -2.45 12.59 4.29
C LEU A 88 -2.36 13.83 5.18
N ALA A 89 -1.83 14.94 4.67
CA ALA A 89 -1.77 16.20 5.41
C ALA A 89 -3.17 16.79 5.64
N VAL A 90 -4.09 16.68 4.67
CA VAL A 90 -5.51 17.05 4.84
C VAL A 90 -6.13 16.25 5.98
N PHE A 91 -5.99 14.92 5.96
CA PHE A 91 -6.49 14.05 7.02
C PHE A 91 -5.98 14.49 8.40
N TYR A 92 -4.67 14.67 8.54
CA TYR A 92 -4.06 15.07 9.81
C TYR A 92 -4.58 16.42 10.33
N ARG A 93 -4.68 17.42 9.43
CA ARG A 93 -5.18 18.76 9.80
C ARG A 93 -6.67 18.78 10.13
N ALA A 94 -7.45 17.87 9.57
CA ALA A 94 -8.89 17.77 9.81
C ALA A 94 -9.24 17.08 11.13
N LEU A 95 -8.34 16.30 11.72
CA LEU A 95 -8.54 15.69 13.04
C LEU A 95 -8.62 16.77 14.12
N LYS A 96 -9.60 16.63 15.02
CA LYS A 96 -9.80 17.55 16.17
C LYS A 96 -8.65 17.49 17.17
N ASP A 97 -8.18 16.27 17.46
CA ASP A 97 -7.08 16.03 18.39
C ASP A 97 -6.17 14.91 17.88
N PRO A 98 -5.22 15.23 16.98
CA PRO A 98 -4.26 14.24 16.49
C PRO A 98 -3.40 13.58 17.57
N ALA A 99 -3.24 14.21 18.74
CA ALA A 99 -2.43 13.70 19.84
C ALA A 99 -3.08 12.50 20.56
N ARG A 100 -4.38 12.26 20.34
CA ARG A 100 -5.07 11.07 20.84
C ARG A 100 -4.63 9.78 20.18
N TYR A 101 -4.00 9.86 19.03
CA TYR A 101 -3.61 8.70 18.22
C TYR A 101 -2.13 8.41 18.36
N SER A 102 -1.78 7.12 18.34
CA SER A 102 -0.41 6.67 18.14
C SER A 102 -0.13 6.58 16.66
N TRP A 103 0.89 7.29 16.19
CA TRP A 103 1.28 7.38 14.79
C TRP A 103 2.54 6.55 14.55
N TYR A 104 2.55 5.71 13.52
CA TYR A 104 3.66 4.82 13.22
C TYR A 104 4.31 5.15 11.89
N GLY A 105 5.64 5.23 11.93
CA GLY A 105 6.43 5.63 10.78
C GLY A 105 6.31 7.12 10.45
N ALA A 106 5.91 7.96 11.40
CA ALA A 106 5.35 9.28 11.16
C ALA A 106 5.99 10.43 11.91
N ASP A 107 7.27 10.37 12.25
CA ASP A 107 7.94 11.45 12.99
C ASP A 107 7.75 12.86 12.37
N HIS A 108 7.27 12.94 11.14
CA HIS A 108 7.04 14.18 10.40
C HIS A 108 5.58 14.46 10.00
N VAL A 109 4.65 13.49 10.09
CA VAL A 109 3.20 13.77 9.88
C VAL A 109 2.67 14.63 11.02
N ILE A 110 3.24 14.46 12.22
CA ILE A 110 2.92 15.21 13.44
C ILE A 110 3.14 16.73 13.27
N ALA A 111 3.96 17.16 12.31
CA ALA A 111 4.20 18.58 12.02
C ALA A 111 3.31 19.14 10.88
N GLY A 112 2.32 18.38 10.39
CA GLY A 112 1.53 18.80 9.23
C GLY A 112 2.32 18.84 7.91
N GLN A 113 3.55 18.34 7.93
CA GLN A 113 4.42 18.22 6.77
C GLN A 113 4.66 16.73 6.50
N CYS A 114 4.13 16.23 5.41
CA CYS A 114 4.50 14.92 4.91
C CYS A 114 5.94 14.97 4.40
N GLY A 115 6.90 14.57 5.24
CA GLY A 115 8.34 14.67 4.96
C GLY A 115 8.81 13.83 3.78
N GLU A 116 10.04 14.10 3.32
CA GLU A 116 10.71 13.29 2.30
C GLU A 116 10.78 11.81 2.71
N GLY A 117 10.68 10.91 1.72
CA GLY A 117 10.78 9.46 1.93
C GLY A 117 9.47 8.75 2.30
N ARG A 118 8.31 9.42 2.25
CA ARG A 118 7.00 8.80 2.51
C ARG A 118 6.21 8.54 1.25
N VAL A 119 5.45 7.47 1.30
CA VAL A 119 4.41 7.11 0.33
C VAL A 119 3.03 7.35 0.96
N GLY A 120 1.98 7.28 0.16
CA GLY A 120 0.59 7.57 0.52
C GLY A 120 -0.04 6.60 1.53
N LEU A 121 0.62 6.33 2.65
CA LEU A 121 0.06 5.52 3.73
C LEU A 121 0.56 5.94 5.11
N VAL A 122 -0.25 5.66 6.14
CA VAL A 122 0.10 5.87 7.54
C VAL A 122 -0.48 4.76 8.42
N GLY A 123 0.30 4.30 9.41
CA GLY A 123 -0.17 3.43 10.48
C GLY A 123 -0.66 4.27 11.66
N ILE A 124 -1.86 3.98 12.16
CA ILE A 124 -2.51 4.73 13.23
C ILE A 124 -3.13 3.75 14.22
N ASN A 125 -2.99 4.00 15.51
CA ASN A 125 -3.79 3.33 16.54
C ASN A 125 -4.44 4.36 17.47
N LEU A 126 -5.60 4.02 17.95
CA LEU A 126 -6.25 4.75 19.04
C LEU A 126 -5.97 3.95 20.34
N PRO A 127 -5.24 4.52 21.31
CA PRO A 127 -4.99 3.84 22.58
C PRO A 127 -6.30 3.40 23.28
N GLY A 128 -6.31 2.17 23.79
CA GLY A 128 -7.50 1.57 24.37
C GLY A 128 -8.47 0.92 23.36
N PHE A 129 -8.16 0.95 22.06
CA PHE A 129 -8.97 0.36 21.02
C PHE A 129 -8.18 -0.69 20.20
N ALA A 130 -8.80 -1.82 19.94
CA ALA A 130 -8.16 -2.81 19.07
C ALA A 130 -8.21 -2.33 17.61
N PRO A 131 -7.09 -2.44 16.84
CA PRO A 131 -7.08 -2.02 15.43
C PRO A 131 -8.17 -2.67 14.59
N ALA A 132 -8.47 -3.95 14.82
CA ALA A 132 -9.52 -4.67 14.10
C ALA A 132 -10.93 -4.14 14.41
N GLU A 133 -11.20 -3.77 15.66
CA GLU A 133 -12.46 -3.20 16.09
C GLU A 133 -12.67 -1.81 15.48
N MET A 134 -11.63 -0.98 15.50
CA MET A 134 -11.66 0.33 14.86
C MET A 134 -11.95 0.22 13.36
N ALA A 135 -11.29 -0.71 12.67
CA ALA A 135 -11.53 -0.93 11.25
C ALA A 135 -12.96 -1.39 10.96
N ALA A 136 -13.53 -2.27 11.80
CA ALA A 136 -14.91 -2.72 11.66
C ALA A 136 -15.91 -1.56 11.84
N ILE A 137 -15.71 -0.70 12.83
CA ILE A 137 -16.59 0.47 13.06
C ILE A 137 -16.49 1.47 11.90
N LEU A 138 -15.29 1.72 11.38
CA LEU A 138 -15.10 2.62 10.24
C LEU A 138 -15.82 2.09 8.98
N ASP A 139 -15.77 0.80 8.73
CA ASP A 139 -16.45 0.15 7.62
C ASP A 139 -17.98 0.17 7.81
N GLU A 140 -18.48 -0.34 8.94
CA GLU A 140 -19.91 -0.54 9.19
C GLU A 140 -20.71 0.76 9.36
N ARG A 141 -20.11 1.79 9.97
CA ARG A 141 -20.81 3.03 10.30
C ARG A 141 -20.55 4.19 9.34
N PHE A 142 -19.41 4.18 8.69
CA PHE A 142 -18.93 5.33 7.90
C PHE A 142 -18.61 4.95 6.45
N ASP A 143 -18.72 3.67 6.07
CA ASP A 143 -18.36 3.17 4.74
C ASP A 143 -16.90 3.48 4.36
N ILE A 144 -16.00 3.45 5.38
CA ILE A 144 -14.58 3.74 5.21
C ILE A 144 -13.78 2.46 5.39
N ALA A 145 -13.28 1.92 4.27
CA ALA A 145 -12.46 0.73 4.24
C ALA A 145 -10.99 1.06 4.60
N VAL A 146 -10.54 0.59 5.75
CA VAL A 146 -9.13 0.61 6.17
C VAL A 146 -8.61 -0.80 6.35
N ARG A 147 -7.31 -0.97 6.48
CA ARG A 147 -6.75 -2.29 6.78
C ARG A 147 -6.17 -2.33 8.20
N ALA A 148 -6.67 -3.25 9.03
CA ALA A 148 -6.11 -3.52 10.34
C ALA A 148 -5.15 -4.73 10.34
N GLY A 149 -4.22 -4.78 11.29
CA GLY A 149 -3.34 -5.90 11.57
C GLY A 149 -1.90 -5.71 11.12
N LEU A 150 -1.22 -6.82 10.77
CA LEU A 150 0.23 -6.86 10.54
C LEU A 150 0.66 -6.50 9.11
N HIS A 151 -0.26 -6.27 8.17
CA HIS A 151 0.02 -5.81 6.80
C HIS A 151 1.04 -6.67 6.02
N CYS A 152 1.11 -7.97 6.29
CA CYS A 152 2.12 -8.90 5.77
C CYS A 152 3.58 -8.53 6.16
N ALA A 153 3.75 -7.75 7.24
CA ALA A 153 5.05 -7.22 7.68
C ALA A 153 5.31 -7.45 9.18
N PRO A 154 5.29 -8.71 9.68
CA PRO A 154 5.39 -8.98 11.13
C PRO A 154 6.67 -8.45 11.75
N TYR A 155 7.78 -8.43 11.02
CA TYR A 155 9.04 -7.89 11.54
C TYR A 155 9.02 -6.37 11.70
N ALA A 156 8.34 -5.63 10.80
CA ALA A 156 8.13 -4.20 10.96
C ALA A 156 7.32 -3.90 12.22
N HIS A 157 6.24 -4.67 12.46
CA HIS A 157 5.42 -4.51 13.65
C HIS A 157 6.14 -4.90 14.95
N LYS A 158 7.05 -5.88 14.91
CA LYS A 158 7.95 -6.18 16.06
C LYS A 158 8.88 -5.01 16.35
N HIS A 159 9.46 -4.40 15.32
CA HIS A 159 10.33 -3.23 15.47
C HIS A 159 9.59 -2.01 16.00
N LEU A 160 8.36 -1.78 15.53
CA LEU A 160 7.50 -0.67 15.95
C LEU A 160 6.79 -0.90 17.30
N GLY A 161 6.95 -2.08 17.94
CA GLY A 161 6.27 -2.41 19.19
C GLY A 161 4.75 -2.63 19.06
N THR A 162 4.24 -2.85 17.85
CA THR A 162 2.80 -3.05 17.58
C THR A 162 2.43 -4.53 17.34
N PHE A 163 3.38 -5.44 17.46
CA PHE A 163 3.11 -6.88 17.38
C PHE A 163 2.52 -7.39 18.70
N PRO A 164 1.52 -8.27 18.71
CA PRO A 164 0.89 -8.97 17.57
C PRO A 164 -0.33 -8.27 16.97
N GLN A 165 -0.87 -7.22 17.55
CA GLN A 165 -2.14 -6.59 17.15
C GLN A 165 -2.03 -5.82 15.82
N GLY A 166 -0.87 -5.25 15.54
CA GLY A 166 -0.65 -4.43 14.35
C GLY A 166 -1.17 -3.01 14.50
N THR A 167 -1.52 -2.40 13.37
CA THR A 167 -2.07 -1.05 13.29
C THR A 167 -3.28 -0.99 12.37
N VAL A 168 -4.08 0.05 12.47
CA VAL A 168 -4.96 0.51 11.39
C VAL A 168 -4.09 1.23 10.38
N ARG A 169 -4.17 0.83 9.11
CA ARG A 169 -3.48 1.50 8.00
C ARG A 169 -4.48 2.26 7.15
N LEU A 170 -4.32 3.56 7.12
CA LEU A 170 -4.95 4.43 6.13
C LEU A 170 -4.03 4.52 4.92
N SER A 171 -4.58 4.30 3.73
CA SER A 171 -3.84 4.37 2.47
C SER A 171 -4.57 5.28 1.50
N VAL A 172 -3.85 6.20 0.90
CA VAL A 172 -4.37 7.11 -0.14
C VAL A 172 -3.74 6.78 -1.48
N GLY A 173 -4.37 7.18 -2.55
CA GLY A 173 -3.89 6.94 -3.90
C GLY A 173 -4.24 8.10 -4.83
N LEU A 174 -3.93 7.91 -6.10
CA LEU A 174 -4.09 8.90 -7.16
C LEU A 174 -5.50 9.55 -7.24
N LEU A 175 -6.53 8.81 -6.87
CA LEU A 175 -7.93 9.24 -6.99
C LEU A 175 -8.53 9.74 -5.67
N THR A 176 -7.82 9.63 -4.55
CA THR A 176 -8.30 10.08 -3.24
C THR A 176 -8.48 11.60 -3.25
N THR A 177 -9.59 12.08 -2.73
CA THR A 177 -9.93 13.50 -2.67
C THR A 177 -9.73 14.11 -1.28
N ALA A 178 -9.66 15.43 -1.21
CA ALA A 178 -9.55 16.15 0.06
C ALA A 178 -10.84 16.04 0.90
N GLU A 179 -11.99 15.94 0.23
CA GLU A 179 -13.29 15.72 0.85
C GLU A 179 -13.31 14.37 1.56
N GLU A 180 -12.94 13.28 0.87
CA GLU A 180 -12.84 11.93 1.45
C GLU A 180 -11.90 11.89 2.66
N MET A 181 -10.78 12.60 2.59
CA MET A 181 -9.83 12.66 3.70
C MET A 181 -10.36 13.43 4.91
N SER A 182 -11.15 14.48 4.66
CA SER A 182 -11.81 15.26 5.73
C SER A 182 -12.95 14.45 6.38
N GLU A 183 -13.72 13.73 5.60
CA GLU A 183 -14.75 12.81 6.08
C GLU A 183 -14.14 11.68 6.90
N ALA A 184 -13.05 11.09 6.42
CA ALA A 184 -12.31 10.06 7.16
C ALA A 184 -11.82 10.59 8.51
N ALA A 185 -11.28 11.80 8.57
CA ALA A 185 -10.87 12.41 9.83
C ALA A 185 -12.05 12.59 10.81
N GLY A 186 -13.20 13.02 10.31
CA GLY A 186 -14.43 13.12 11.10
C GLY A 186 -14.89 11.79 11.67
N ALA A 187 -14.84 10.73 10.87
CA ALA A 187 -15.17 9.37 11.32
C ALA A 187 -14.19 8.87 12.40
N PHE A 188 -12.88 9.11 12.23
CA PHE A 188 -11.88 8.78 13.24
C PHE A 188 -12.16 9.54 14.57
N ASP A 189 -12.50 10.82 14.50
CA ASP A 189 -12.86 11.61 15.69
C ASP A 189 -14.12 11.09 16.39
N GLU A 190 -15.14 10.63 15.64
CA GLU A 190 -16.32 10.01 16.22
C GLU A 190 -16.01 8.70 16.93
N VAL A 191 -15.17 7.85 16.33
CA VAL A 191 -14.68 6.64 16.99
C VAL A 191 -13.92 7.00 18.26
N ALA A 192 -13.03 7.99 18.18
CA ALA A 192 -12.26 8.45 19.34
C ALA A 192 -13.14 9.00 20.47
N ALA A 193 -14.24 9.68 20.15
CA ALA A 193 -15.18 10.20 21.14
C ALA A 193 -15.93 9.08 21.91
N SER A 194 -16.03 7.88 21.34
CA SER A 194 -16.67 6.73 22.01
C SER A 194 -15.78 6.06 23.06
N VAL A 195 -14.48 6.40 23.10
CA VAL A 195 -13.52 5.87 24.09
C VAL A 195 -13.45 6.82 25.28
N PRO A 196 -13.64 6.33 26.53
CA PRO A 196 -13.43 7.15 27.71
C PRO A 196 -12.03 7.75 27.78
N SER A 197 -11.91 9.01 28.19
CA SER A 197 -10.65 9.75 28.27
C SER A 197 -9.65 9.19 29.32
N ASP A 198 -10.08 8.27 30.17
CA ASP A 198 -9.28 7.74 31.30
C ASP A 198 -8.36 6.57 30.88
N ALA A 199 -8.34 6.12 29.64
CA ALA A 199 -7.50 5.00 29.20
C ALA A 199 -6.00 5.38 28.98
N SER A 200 -5.61 6.63 29.22
CA SER A 200 -4.25 7.13 28.94
C SER A 200 -3.29 7.12 30.16
N SER A 201 -3.71 6.60 31.32
CA SER A 201 -2.87 6.58 32.54
C SER A 201 -2.69 5.16 33.11
N GLY A 202 -2.11 4.26 32.34
CA GLY A 202 -1.86 2.88 32.80
C GLY A 202 -0.68 2.22 32.12
N SER A 203 0.48 2.39 32.76
CA SER A 203 1.75 1.69 32.70
C SER A 203 2.82 2.24 31.76
#